data_9b7cdbad8da9ad7ab4411a3248609ac7
#
_entry.id   9b7cdbad8da9ad7ab4411a3248609ac7
#
_cell.length_a   1.000
_cell.length_b   1.000
_cell.length_c   1.000
_cell.angle_alpha   90.00
_cell.angle_beta   90.00
_cell.angle_gamma   90.00
#
_symmetry.space_group_name_H-M   'P 1'
#
loop_
_entity.id
_entity.type
_entity.pdbx_description
1 polymer ?
#
loop_
_entity_poly.entity_id
_entity_poly.type
_entity_poly.pdbx_seq_one_letter_code
_entity_poly.pdbx_strand_id
1 'polypeptide(L)'
;KSQDLYAYLLRNENYASEKMKRLFDVIVKRNELVFRSLDFKNKAAFKRDVDTLKYIYNEAWEKNWGFVKFTDEEFDFLAADLKQIADPNLVFIVESKGRVAGFCLALPDVNQALVHNRKGGLLTGAYHLLTKSKTIDLCRIIVLGVLPEFRNAGIDAAMYMEIGERAKQRGILKGEASWILESNEMMNKGLTSTMHGERYRTYRLYDKSL
;
A
#
# COMPACT_ATOMS: atom_id res chain seq x y z
N LYS A 1 -17.55 5.00 -21.24
CA LYS A 1 -16.89 4.50 -20.05
C LYS A 1 -16.05 3.29 -20.40
N SER A 2 -14.78 3.29 -20.01
CA SER A 2 -13.90 2.14 -20.10
C SER A 2 -13.85 1.38 -18.77
N GLN A 3 -13.43 2.03 -17.69
CA GLN A 3 -13.21 1.39 -16.39
C GLN A 3 -13.53 2.36 -15.23
N ASP A 4 -14.10 1.85 -14.13
CA ASP A 4 -14.16 2.56 -12.85
C ASP A 4 -13.07 2.06 -11.89
N LEU A 5 -12.49 2.98 -11.14
CA LEU A 5 -11.53 2.73 -10.08
C LEU A 5 -12.11 3.30 -8.77
N TYR A 6 -12.08 2.48 -7.72
CA TYR A 6 -12.65 2.85 -6.43
C TYR A 6 -11.55 3.22 -5.43
N ALA A 7 -11.88 4.16 -4.54
CA ALA A 7 -11.09 4.47 -3.37
C ALA A 7 -11.90 4.24 -2.10
N TYR A 8 -11.32 3.51 -1.17
CA TYR A 8 -11.90 3.16 0.12
C TYR A 8 -11.15 3.83 1.25
N LEU A 9 -11.90 4.49 2.13
CA LEU A 9 -11.38 5.03 3.38
C LEU A 9 -11.55 3.97 4.48
N LEU A 10 -10.44 3.58 5.09
CA LEU A 10 -10.36 2.66 6.21
C LEU A 10 -10.08 3.46 7.48
N ARG A 11 -10.83 3.20 8.55
CA ARG A 11 -10.62 3.81 9.87
C ARG A 11 -10.18 2.74 10.85
N ASN A 12 -9.14 2.99 11.61
CA ASN A 12 -8.57 2.01 12.54
C ASN A 12 -9.62 1.44 13.51
N GLU A 13 -10.51 2.27 14.01
CA GLU A 13 -11.61 1.89 14.91
C GLU A 13 -12.54 0.82 14.32
N ASN A 14 -12.66 0.75 12.99
CA ASN A 14 -13.65 -0.11 12.32
C ASN A 14 -13.10 -1.49 11.97
N TYR A 15 -11.81 -1.62 11.63
CA TYR A 15 -11.25 -2.91 11.19
C TYR A 15 -10.46 -3.65 12.27
N ALA A 16 -10.09 -3.01 13.37
CA ALA A 16 -9.32 -3.62 14.46
C ALA A 16 -10.19 -4.38 15.49
N SER A 17 -11.26 -5.05 15.04
CA SER A 17 -12.11 -5.85 15.92
C SER A 17 -11.36 -7.09 16.47
N GLU A 18 -11.75 -7.58 17.64
CA GLU A 18 -11.19 -8.79 18.24
C GLU A 18 -11.30 -10.02 17.32
N LYS A 19 -12.38 -10.10 16.53
CA LYS A 19 -12.55 -11.15 15.52
C LYS A 19 -11.48 -11.07 14.43
N MET A 20 -11.19 -9.85 13.95
CA MET A 20 -10.15 -9.64 12.93
C MET A 20 -8.76 -9.94 13.45
N LYS A 21 -8.45 -9.56 14.71
CA LYS A 21 -7.17 -9.90 15.35
C LYS A 21 -6.96 -11.41 15.45
N ARG A 22 -7.99 -12.15 15.90
CA ARG A 22 -7.93 -13.63 15.97
C ARG A 22 -7.72 -14.24 14.58
N LEU A 23 -8.41 -13.72 13.56
CA LEU A 23 -8.25 -14.19 12.18
C LEU A 23 -6.82 -13.91 11.68
N PHE A 24 -6.28 -12.73 11.96
CA PHE A 24 -4.90 -12.37 11.65
C PHE A 24 -3.92 -13.37 12.27
N ASP A 25 -4.03 -13.63 13.59
CA ASP A 25 -3.15 -14.56 14.30
C ASP A 25 -3.19 -15.97 13.69
N VAL A 26 -4.39 -16.45 13.33
CA VAL A 26 -4.57 -17.74 12.66
C VAL A 26 -3.88 -17.77 11.30
N ILE A 27 -4.05 -16.72 10.49
CA ILE A 27 -3.45 -16.64 9.15
C ILE A 27 -1.93 -16.58 9.26
N VAL A 28 -1.40 -15.73 10.15
CA VAL A 28 0.05 -15.57 10.39
C VAL A 28 0.65 -16.90 10.81
N LYS A 29 0.06 -17.58 11.79
CA LYS A 29 0.56 -18.87 12.29
C LYS A 29 0.49 -19.97 11.25
N ARG A 30 -0.63 -20.09 10.54
CA ARG A 30 -0.85 -21.15 9.53
C ARG A 30 0.12 -21.05 8.36
N ASN A 31 0.40 -19.82 7.93
CA ASN A 31 1.27 -19.57 6.78
C ASN A 31 2.71 -19.21 7.19
N GLU A 32 3.04 -19.24 8.49
CA GLU A 32 4.35 -18.85 9.02
C GLU A 32 4.82 -17.49 8.44
N LEU A 33 3.92 -16.48 8.52
CA LEU A 33 4.19 -15.18 7.91
C LEU A 33 5.21 -14.38 8.71
N VAL A 34 6.16 -13.80 8.00
CA VAL A 34 7.12 -12.82 8.52
C VAL A 34 6.97 -11.53 7.72
N PHE A 35 6.78 -10.40 8.42
CA PHE A 35 6.65 -9.07 7.83
C PHE A 35 7.96 -8.32 8.05
N ARG A 36 8.79 -8.28 7.02
CA ARG A 36 10.14 -7.70 7.06
C ARG A 36 10.14 -6.30 6.45
N SER A 37 10.50 -5.28 7.24
CA SER A 37 10.72 -3.92 6.73
C SER A 37 11.96 -3.86 5.85
N LEU A 38 11.99 -2.92 4.90
CA LEU A 38 13.15 -2.65 4.06
C LEU A 38 14.23 -1.90 4.85
N ASP A 39 15.49 -2.22 4.59
CA ASP A 39 16.61 -1.47 5.15
C ASP A 39 16.99 -0.27 4.27
N PHE A 40 16.42 0.89 4.58
CA PHE A 40 16.69 2.14 3.85
C PHE A 40 18.10 2.70 4.06
N LYS A 41 18.82 2.23 5.08
CA LYS A 41 20.16 2.73 5.41
C LYS A 41 21.26 1.97 4.68
N ASN A 42 21.10 0.68 4.53
CA ASN A 42 22.05 -0.17 3.82
C ASN A 42 21.74 -0.18 2.32
N LYS A 43 22.57 0.48 1.52
CA LYS A 43 22.37 0.63 0.07
C LYS A 43 22.27 -0.72 -0.65
N ALA A 44 23.09 -1.70 -0.29
CA ALA A 44 23.09 -3.02 -0.94
C ALA A 44 21.88 -3.85 -0.56
N ALA A 45 21.44 -3.80 0.71
CA ALA A 45 20.21 -4.45 1.16
C ALA A 45 18.99 -3.80 0.50
N PHE A 46 18.92 -2.48 0.48
CA PHE A 46 17.85 -1.74 -0.18
C PHE A 46 17.72 -2.10 -1.67
N LYS A 47 18.83 -2.19 -2.41
CA LYS A 47 18.80 -2.58 -3.82
C LYS A 47 18.23 -3.99 -4.01
N ARG A 48 18.66 -4.98 -3.20
CA ARG A 48 18.09 -6.34 -3.24
C ARG A 48 16.59 -6.35 -2.95
N ASP A 49 16.16 -5.53 -1.98
CA ASP A 49 14.75 -5.41 -1.65
C ASP A 49 13.96 -4.80 -2.81
N VAL A 50 14.47 -3.75 -3.46
CA VAL A 50 13.86 -3.13 -4.65
C VAL A 50 13.71 -4.13 -5.78
N ASP A 51 14.74 -4.98 -6.05
CA ASP A 51 14.66 -6.03 -7.05
C ASP A 51 13.56 -7.07 -6.71
N THR A 52 13.43 -7.39 -5.43
CA THR A 52 12.34 -8.26 -4.92
C THR A 52 10.95 -7.63 -5.12
N LEU A 53 10.80 -6.34 -4.80
CA LEU A 53 9.54 -5.61 -5.02
C LEU A 53 9.16 -5.56 -6.50
N LYS A 54 10.11 -5.31 -7.37
CA LYS A 54 9.91 -5.30 -8.81
C LYS A 54 9.43 -6.66 -9.32
N TYR A 55 10.07 -7.75 -8.89
CA TYR A 55 9.64 -9.10 -9.21
C TYR A 55 8.18 -9.33 -8.78
N ILE A 56 7.85 -9.06 -7.51
CA ILE A 56 6.49 -9.26 -7.00
C ILE A 56 5.49 -8.39 -7.78
N TYR A 57 5.82 -7.13 -8.06
CA TYR A 57 4.95 -6.22 -8.80
C TYR A 57 4.62 -6.78 -10.18
N ASN A 58 5.62 -7.17 -10.95
CA ASN A 58 5.43 -7.68 -12.30
C ASN A 58 4.58 -8.97 -12.33
N GLU A 59 4.81 -9.89 -11.38
CA GLU A 59 4.06 -11.15 -11.31
C GLU A 59 2.63 -10.97 -10.75
N ALA A 60 2.46 -10.12 -9.74
CA ALA A 60 1.17 -9.96 -9.09
C ALA A 60 0.15 -9.20 -9.93
N TRP A 61 0.58 -8.29 -10.81
CA TRP A 61 -0.32 -7.43 -11.61
C TRP A 61 -0.38 -7.78 -13.08
N GLU A 62 0.37 -8.74 -13.58
CA GLU A 62 0.45 -9.10 -15.01
C GLU A 62 -0.93 -9.23 -15.69
N LYS A 63 -1.92 -9.76 -14.96
CA LYS A 63 -3.29 -9.99 -15.49
C LYS A 63 -4.27 -8.85 -15.21
N ASN A 64 -3.81 -7.76 -14.60
CA ASN A 64 -4.69 -6.64 -14.29
C ASN A 64 -4.93 -5.78 -15.53
N TRP A 65 -6.13 -5.22 -15.63
CA TRP A 65 -6.47 -4.28 -16.66
C TRP A 65 -5.53 -3.07 -16.66
N GLY A 66 -5.02 -2.71 -17.84
CA GLY A 66 -4.11 -1.56 -17.99
C GLY A 66 -2.70 -1.78 -17.42
N PHE A 67 -2.34 -3.00 -17.01
CA PHE A 67 -1.00 -3.27 -16.52
C PHE A 67 0.04 -3.13 -17.64
N VAL A 68 1.12 -2.42 -17.33
CA VAL A 68 2.33 -2.31 -18.15
C VAL A 68 3.51 -2.68 -17.27
N LYS A 69 4.32 -3.61 -17.75
CA LYS A 69 5.51 -4.05 -17.02
C LYS A 69 6.55 -2.92 -16.99
N PHE A 70 7.08 -2.63 -15.81
CA PHE A 70 8.18 -1.69 -15.67
C PHE A 70 9.49 -2.28 -16.22
N THR A 71 10.29 -1.45 -16.87
CA THR A 71 11.70 -1.73 -17.08
C THR A 71 12.47 -1.61 -15.76
N ASP A 72 13.71 -2.12 -15.77
CA ASP A 72 14.55 -2.06 -14.58
C ASP A 72 14.87 -0.62 -14.19
N GLU A 73 15.16 0.23 -15.18
CA GLU A 73 15.49 1.64 -15.00
C GLU A 73 14.29 2.45 -14.46
N GLU A 74 13.09 2.21 -15.03
CA GLU A 74 11.87 2.89 -14.57
C GLU A 74 11.54 2.54 -13.12
N PHE A 75 11.66 1.26 -12.75
CA PHE A 75 11.36 0.83 -11.37
C PHE A 75 12.40 1.36 -10.37
N ASP A 76 13.70 1.34 -10.75
CA ASP A 76 14.77 1.87 -9.90
C ASP A 76 14.63 3.38 -9.70
N PHE A 77 14.26 4.12 -10.75
CA PHE A 77 13.98 5.55 -10.66
C PHE A 77 12.79 5.83 -9.70
N LEU A 78 11.67 5.13 -9.92
CA LEU A 78 10.49 5.25 -9.05
C LEU A 78 10.81 4.91 -7.58
N ALA A 79 11.58 3.85 -7.34
CA ALA A 79 11.98 3.45 -5.99
C ALA A 79 12.86 4.50 -5.30
N ALA A 80 13.77 5.15 -6.05
CA ALA A 80 14.60 6.23 -5.54
C ALA A 80 13.77 7.47 -5.15
N ASP A 81 12.78 7.82 -5.96
CA ASP A 81 11.89 8.96 -5.69
C ASP A 81 10.97 8.66 -4.49
N LEU A 82 10.34 7.49 -4.46
CA LEU A 82 9.45 7.10 -3.36
C LEU A 82 10.18 6.99 -2.03
N LYS A 83 11.46 6.58 -2.05
CA LYS A 83 12.31 6.51 -0.85
C LYS A 83 12.39 7.85 -0.10
N GLN A 84 12.27 8.98 -0.80
CA GLN A 84 12.38 10.32 -0.19
C GLN A 84 11.19 10.67 0.70
N ILE A 85 10.02 10.08 0.43
CA ILE A 85 8.76 10.35 1.15
C ILE A 85 8.22 9.14 1.90
N ALA A 86 8.78 7.96 1.66
CA ALA A 86 8.34 6.73 2.30
C ALA A 86 8.79 6.66 3.77
N ASP A 87 7.89 6.19 4.63
CA ASP A 87 8.25 5.77 5.98
C ASP A 87 8.66 4.29 5.95
N PRO A 88 9.89 3.93 6.39
CA PRO A 88 10.34 2.53 6.39
C PRO A 88 9.42 1.57 7.15
N ASN A 89 8.64 2.07 8.11
CA ASN A 89 7.68 1.25 8.85
C ASN A 89 6.44 0.92 8.02
N LEU A 90 6.13 1.72 6.99
CA LEU A 90 4.96 1.54 6.13
C LEU A 90 5.28 0.80 4.82
N VAL A 91 6.50 0.23 4.72
CA VAL A 91 6.93 -0.58 3.58
C VAL A 91 7.49 -1.89 4.10
N PHE A 92 6.94 -3.02 3.63
CA PHE A 92 7.43 -4.33 4.04
C PHE A 92 7.24 -5.40 2.98
N ILE A 93 8.11 -6.39 3.01
CA ILE A 93 8.01 -7.65 2.28
C ILE A 93 7.38 -8.68 3.21
N VAL A 94 6.50 -9.50 2.67
CA VAL A 94 5.90 -10.65 3.37
C VAL A 94 6.57 -11.92 2.89
N GLU A 95 7.02 -12.71 3.84
CA GLU A 95 7.52 -14.05 3.61
C GLU A 95 6.55 -15.08 4.20
N SER A 96 6.34 -16.18 3.50
CA SER A 96 5.56 -17.33 3.95
C SER A 96 6.43 -18.57 3.89
N LYS A 97 6.65 -19.22 5.03
CA LYS A 97 7.53 -20.40 5.14
C LYS A 97 8.91 -20.18 4.54
N GLY A 98 9.50 -19.02 4.80
CA GLY A 98 10.82 -18.63 4.31
C GLY A 98 10.90 -18.27 2.82
N ARG A 99 9.76 -18.18 2.12
CA ARG A 99 9.68 -17.75 0.71
C ARG A 99 8.97 -16.42 0.60
N VAL A 100 9.46 -15.55 -0.27
CA VAL A 100 8.79 -14.28 -0.57
C VAL A 100 7.38 -14.56 -1.11
N ALA A 101 6.39 -13.92 -0.50
CA ALA A 101 4.98 -14.13 -0.82
C ALA A 101 4.29 -12.86 -1.32
N GLY A 102 4.75 -11.67 -0.94
CA GLY A 102 4.14 -10.42 -1.32
C GLY A 102 4.85 -9.20 -0.75
N PHE A 103 4.31 -8.01 -1.01
CA PHE A 103 4.77 -6.78 -0.38
C PHE A 103 3.65 -5.75 -0.24
N CYS A 104 3.83 -4.83 0.70
CA CYS A 104 2.98 -3.67 0.88
C CYS A 104 3.85 -2.40 0.86
N LEU A 105 3.38 -1.40 0.13
CA LEU A 105 3.90 -0.04 0.14
C LEU A 105 2.76 0.91 0.47
N ALA A 106 2.84 1.57 1.61
CA ALA A 106 1.97 2.69 1.94
C ALA A 106 2.79 3.95 2.16
N LEU A 107 2.23 5.08 1.76
CA LEU A 107 2.84 6.40 1.92
C LEU A 107 1.98 7.26 2.83
N PRO A 108 2.58 8.02 3.76
CA PRO A 108 1.86 9.09 4.45
C PRO A 108 1.27 10.07 3.44
N ASP A 109 0.06 10.56 3.67
CA ASP A 109 -0.54 11.57 2.80
C ASP A 109 0.10 12.95 3.03
N VAL A 110 1.25 13.13 2.39
CA VAL A 110 2.02 14.39 2.46
C VAL A 110 1.23 15.61 1.96
N ASN A 111 0.14 15.41 1.21
CA ASN A 111 -0.72 16.50 0.76
C ASN A 111 -1.39 17.21 1.94
N GLN A 112 -1.61 16.52 3.07
CA GLN A 112 -2.12 17.16 4.29
C GLN A 112 -1.17 18.24 4.83
N ALA A 113 0.13 18.06 4.64
CA ALA A 113 1.12 19.09 4.98
C ALA A 113 1.23 20.15 3.87
N LEU A 114 1.23 19.73 2.60
CA LEU A 114 1.43 20.60 1.45
C LEU A 114 0.23 21.51 1.12
N VAL A 115 -0.99 21.19 1.59
CA VAL A 115 -2.17 22.06 1.41
C VAL A 115 -1.94 23.48 1.95
N HIS A 116 -1.02 23.64 2.90
CA HIS A 116 -0.64 24.94 3.45
C HIS A 116 0.32 25.72 2.54
N ASN A 117 0.94 25.09 1.54
CA ASN A 117 1.85 25.70 0.57
C ASN A 117 1.10 26.21 -0.68
N ARG A 118 0.15 27.11 -0.49
CA ARG A 118 -0.75 27.60 -1.55
C ARG A 118 -0.03 28.25 -2.75
N LYS A 119 1.16 28.80 -2.54
CA LYS A 119 1.96 29.47 -3.59
C LYS A 119 2.91 28.51 -4.33
N GLY A 120 2.98 27.23 -3.93
CA GLY A 120 3.84 26.22 -4.57
C GLY A 120 5.34 26.46 -4.41
N GLY A 121 5.77 27.33 -3.48
CA GLY A 121 7.19 27.61 -3.27
C GLY A 121 7.94 26.39 -2.73
N LEU A 122 9.12 26.10 -3.28
CA LEU A 122 9.92 24.93 -2.90
C LEU A 122 10.34 24.97 -1.42
N LEU A 123 10.89 26.09 -0.97
CA LEU A 123 11.34 26.26 0.42
C LEU A 123 10.18 26.21 1.42
N THR A 124 9.05 26.84 1.09
CA THR A 124 7.84 26.79 1.92
C THR A 124 7.23 25.40 1.95
N GLY A 125 7.27 24.67 0.84
CA GLY A 125 6.86 23.26 0.78
C GLY A 125 7.72 22.39 1.69
N ALA A 126 9.05 22.50 1.61
CA ALA A 126 9.98 21.79 2.49
C ALA A 126 9.73 22.12 3.97
N TYR A 127 9.53 23.39 4.31
CA TYR A 127 9.18 23.81 5.66
C TYR A 127 7.89 23.15 6.16
N HIS A 128 6.83 23.11 5.34
CA HIS A 128 5.58 22.46 5.74
C HIS A 128 5.74 20.95 5.89
N LEU A 129 6.49 20.28 5.02
CA LEU A 129 6.77 18.86 5.17
C LEU A 129 7.52 18.56 6.47
N LEU A 130 8.53 19.37 6.82
CA LEU A 130 9.29 19.16 8.07
C LEU A 130 8.46 19.44 9.33
N THR A 131 7.63 20.49 9.33
CA THR A 131 6.89 20.91 10.51
C THR A 131 5.54 20.23 10.70
N LYS A 132 4.88 19.82 9.60
CA LYS A 132 3.53 19.25 9.60
C LYS A 132 3.50 17.72 9.38
N SER A 133 4.64 17.07 9.10
CA SER A 133 4.66 15.61 8.90
C SER A 133 4.08 14.81 10.07
N LYS A 134 4.24 15.30 11.30
CA LYS A 134 3.71 14.69 12.52
C LYS A 134 2.19 14.80 12.68
N THR A 135 1.54 15.67 11.91
CA THR A 135 0.07 15.87 11.94
C THR A 135 -0.65 15.08 10.86
N ILE A 136 0.09 14.33 10.03
CA ILE A 136 -0.49 13.46 9.01
C ILE A 136 -1.19 12.29 9.71
N ASP A 137 -2.49 12.16 9.52
CA ASP A 137 -3.33 11.13 10.14
C ASP A 137 -3.84 10.07 9.15
N LEU A 138 -3.44 10.17 7.87
CA LEU A 138 -3.83 9.27 6.79
C LEU A 138 -2.60 8.76 6.04
N CYS A 139 -2.57 7.46 5.75
CA CYS A 139 -1.66 6.88 4.78
C CYS A 139 -2.42 6.28 3.60
N ARG A 140 -1.81 6.32 2.43
CA ARG A 140 -2.36 5.70 1.22
C ARG A 140 -1.60 4.42 0.92
N ILE A 141 -2.32 3.31 0.81
CA ILE A 141 -1.78 2.03 0.36
C ILE A 141 -1.68 2.11 -1.17
N ILE A 142 -0.45 2.33 -1.66
CA ILE A 142 -0.16 2.50 -3.08
C ILE A 142 -0.11 1.15 -3.77
N VAL A 143 0.54 0.18 -3.12
CA VAL A 143 0.72 -1.18 -3.64
C VAL A 143 0.54 -2.17 -2.50
N LEU A 144 -0.29 -3.17 -2.74
CA LEU A 144 -0.41 -4.36 -1.92
C LEU A 144 -0.57 -5.55 -2.85
N GLY A 145 0.45 -6.39 -2.93
CA GLY A 145 0.49 -7.50 -3.88
C GLY A 145 0.94 -8.80 -3.25
N VAL A 146 0.28 -9.87 -3.68
CA VAL A 146 0.58 -11.25 -3.29
C VAL A 146 0.85 -12.05 -4.55
N LEU A 147 1.96 -12.79 -4.56
CA LEU A 147 2.34 -13.67 -5.67
C LEU A 147 1.25 -14.71 -5.95
N PRO A 148 1.04 -15.11 -7.21
CA PRO A 148 -0.06 -15.99 -7.61
C PRO A 148 -0.17 -17.29 -6.80
N GLU A 149 0.95 -17.94 -6.48
CA GLU A 149 0.99 -19.19 -5.73
C GLU A 149 0.60 -19.07 -4.26
N PHE A 150 0.58 -17.83 -3.71
CA PHE A 150 0.20 -17.55 -2.32
C PHE A 150 -1.21 -16.93 -2.20
N ARG A 151 -1.92 -16.77 -3.31
CA ARG A 151 -3.30 -16.25 -3.30
C ARG A 151 -4.25 -17.20 -2.58
N ASN A 152 -5.40 -16.67 -2.15
CA ASN A 152 -6.43 -17.41 -1.41
C ASN A 152 -5.99 -17.98 -0.04
N ALA A 153 -4.81 -17.61 0.45
CA ALA A 153 -4.32 -17.97 1.79
C ALA A 153 -4.66 -16.94 2.87
N GLY A 154 -5.29 -15.82 2.50
CA GLY A 154 -5.63 -14.70 3.38
C GLY A 154 -4.45 -13.78 3.70
N ILE A 155 -3.33 -13.91 2.96
CA ILE A 155 -2.12 -13.12 3.19
C ILE A 155 -2.38 -11.64 2.93
N ASP A 156 -3.20 -11.30 1.94
CA ASP A 156 -3.65 -9.94 1.65
C ASP A 156 -4.39 -9.32 2.85
N ALA A 157 -5.31 -10.05 3.47
CA ALA A 157 -5.98 -9.59 4.69
C ALA A 157 -5.00 -9.38 5.85
N ALA A 158 -4.03 -10.30 6.02
CA ALA A 158 -2.99 -10.14 7.04
C ALA A 158 -2.10 -8.91 6.77
N MET A 159 -1.78 -8.61 5.50
CA MET A 159 -1.02 -7.42 5.13
C MET A 159 -1.80 -6.13 5.43
N TYR A 160 -3.11 -6.10 5.22
CA TYR A 160 -3.95 -4.95 5.61
C TYR A 160 -3.98 -4.75 7.13
N MET A 161 -4.03 -5.83 7.90
CA MET A 161 -3.97 -5.74 9.38
C MET A 161 -2.60 -5.23 9.84
N GLU A 162 -1.53 -5.79 9.29
CA GLU A 162 -0.15 -5.40 9.63
C GLU A 162 0.10 -3.92 9.31
N ILE A 163 -0.26 -3.45 8.10
CA ILE A 163 -0.06 -2.03 7.76
C ILE A 163 -0.88 -1.11 8.64
N GLY A 164 -2.07 -1.51 9.05
CA GLY A 164 -2.91 -0.77 9.98
C GLY A 164 -2.27 -0.63 11.37
N GLU A 165 -1.72 -1.71 11.91
CA GLU A 165 -1.02 -1.66 13.20
C GLU A 165 0.26 -0.82 13.14
N ARG A 166 1.04 -0.93 12.07
CA ARG A 166 2.24 -0.10 11.85
C ARG A 166 1.88 1.39 11.70
N ALA A 167 0.84 1.71 10.95
CA ALA A 167 0.33 3.07 10.79
C ALA A 167 -0.11 3.66 12.14
N LYS A 168 -0.85 2.88 12.94
CA LYS A 168 -1.29 3.27 14.29
C LYS A 168 -0.12 3.61 15.21
N GLN A 169 0.95 2.82 15.19
CA GLN A 169 2.18 3.09 15.97
C GLN A 169 2.84 4.42 15.57
N ARG A 170 2.56 4.92 14.36
CA ARG A 170 3.00 6.22 13.84
C ARG A 170 1.99 7.34 14.07
N GLY A 171 0.88 7.09 14.76
CA GLY A 171 -0.21 8.04 14.97
C GLY A 171 -1.12 8.24 13.75
N ILE A 172 -0.98 7.40 12.73
CA ILE A 172 -1.81 7.43 11.52
C ILE A 172 -3.02 6.52 11.75
N LEU A 173 -4.21 7.10 11.82
CA LEU A 173 -5.44 6.40 12.19
C LEU A 173 -6.36 6.10 11.00
N LYS A 174 -6.02 6.56 9.81
CA LYS A 174 -6.78 6.37 8.59
C LYS A 174 -5.91 5.78 7.49
N GLY A 175 -6.50 4.89 6.70
CA GLY A 175 -5.89 4.33 5.50
C GLY A 175 -6.76 4.59 4.28
N GLU A 176 -6.15 4.89 3.14
CA GLU A 176 -6.82 4.89 1.84
C GLU A 176 -6.34 3.69 1.04
N ALA A 177 -7.27 2.80 0.66
CA ALA A 177 -6.99 1.74 -0.32
C ALA A 177 -7.51 2.21 -1.69
N SER A 178 -6.59 2.52 -2.61
CA SER A 178 -6.89 3.02 -3.96
C SER A 178 -5.68 2.81 -4.90
N TRP A 179 -5.84 2.60 -6.15
CA TRP A 179 -7.11 2.49 -6.89
C TRP A 179 -7.47 1.02 -7.04
N ILE A 180 -8.69 0.68 -6.69
CA ILE A 180 -9.20 -0.69 -6.79
C ILE A 180 -10.09 -0.77 -8.04
N LEU A 181 -9.77 -1.69 -8.96
CA LEU A 181 -10.58 -1.94 -10.15
C LEU A 181 -12.01 -2.35 -9.77
N GLU A 182 -13.03 -1.82 -10.46
CA GLU A 182 -14.42 -2.24 -10.26
C GLU A 182 -14.61 -3.76 -10.48
N SER A 183 -13.84 -4.34 -11.39
CA SER A 183 -13.84 -5.76 -11.71
C SER A 183 -13.15 -6.65 -10.66
N ASN A 184 -12.42 -6.07 -9.71
CA ASN A 184 -11.78 -6.83 -8.62
C ASN A 184 -12.78 -7.08 -7.47
N GLU A 185 -13.77 -7.96 -7.73
CA GLU A 185 -14.86 -8.23 -6.80
C GLU A 185 -14.37 -8.71 -5.43
N MET A 186 -13.34 -9.58 -5.40
CA MET A 186 -12.80 -10.13 -4.16
C MET A 186 -12.22 -9.02 -3.27
N MET A 187 -11.44 -8.12 -3.84
CA MET A 187 -10.87 -7.00 -3.09
C MET A 187 -11.96 -6.01 -2.66
N ASN A 188 -12.88 -5.66 -3.56
CA ASN A 188 -14.00 -4.77 -3.25
C ASN A 188 -14.86 -5.32 -2.09
N LYS A 189 -15.17 -6.62 -2.10
CA LYS A 189 -15.91 -7.29 -1.01
C LYS A 189 -15.10 -7.34 0.28
N GLY A 190 -13.81 -7.65 0.21
CA GLY A 190 -12.91 -7.66 1.37
C GLY A 190 -12.85 -6.32 2.06
N LEU A 191 -12.65 -5.24 1.30
CA LEU A 191 -12.58 -3.87 1.83
C LEU A 191 -13.89 -3.42 2.46
N THR A 192 -15.03 -3.72 1.85
CA THR A 192 -16.35 -3.29 2.36
C THR A 192 -16.87 -4.16 3.50
N SER A 193 -16.93 -5.49 3.28
CA SER A 193 -17.62 -6.40 4.20
C SER A 193 -16.73 -6.86 5.37
N THR A 194 -15.42 -6.94 5.17
CA THR A 194 -14.49 -7.45 6.18
C THR A 194 -13.81 -6.31 6.93
N MET A 195 -13.34 -5.29 6.20
CA MET A 195 -12.60 -4.16 6.78
C MET A 195 -13.47 -2.94 7.06
N HIS A 196 -14.77 -3.02 6.74
CA HIS A 196 -15.74 -1.92 6.94
C HIS A 196 -15.28 -0.60 6.31
N GLY A 197 -14.57 -0.69 5.17
CA GLY A 197 -14.11 0.45 4.41
C GLY A 197 -15.27 1.18 3.72
N GLU A 198 -15.22 2.50 3.78
CA GLU A 198 -16.17 3.38 3.11
C GLU A 198 -15.67 3.68 1.69
N ARG A 199 -16.45 3.30 0.64
CA ARG A 199 -16.15 3.76 -0.71
C ARG A 199 -16.53 5.23 -0.84
N TYR A 200 -15.56 6.12 -0.80
CA TYR A 200 -15.79 7.56 -0.76
C TYR A 200 -15.48 8.27 -2.09
N ARG A 201 -14.78 7.60 -3.01
CA ARG A 201 -14.50 8.14 -4.37
C ARG A 201 -14.59 7.07 -5.43
N THR A 202 -15.03 7.49 -6.63
CA THR A 202 -15.00 6.72 -7.86
C THR A 202 -14.31 7.55 -8.93
N TYR A 203 -13.27 7.01 -9.53
CA TYR A 203 -12.58 7.60 -10.67
C TYR A 203 -13.03 6.87 -11.92
N ARG A 204 -13.49 7.60 -12.93
CA ARG A 204 -13.98 7.00 -14.17
C ARG A 204 -13.05 7.30 -15.32
N LEU A 205 -12.58 6.24 -15.97
CA LEU A 205 -11.80 6.31 -17.19
C LEU A 205 -12.71 6.20 -18.40
N TYR A 206 -12.43 7.00 -19.42
CA TYR A 206 -13.14 7.03 -20.67
C TYR A 206 -12.18 6.76 -21.82
N ASP A 207 -12.60 5.91 -22.76
CA ASP A 207 -11.95 5.76 -24.05
C ASP A 207 -12.70 6.60 -25.09
N LYS A 208 -11.97 7.11 -26.07
CA LYS A 208 -12.51 7.79 -27.24
C LYS A 208 -11.88 7.16 -28.47
N SER A 209 -12.73 6.68 -29.40
CA SER A 209 -12.25 6.28 -30.73
C SER A 209 -11.68 7.50 -31.45
N LEU A 210 -10.51 7.34 -32.06
CA LEU A 210 -9.84 8.34 -32.89
C LEU A 210 -10.45 8.36 -34.28
#